data_2367a7d4eb5bb3ec44d48f8ebfdc319b
#
_entry.id   2367a7d4eb5bb3ec44d48f8ebfdc319b
#
_cell.length_a   1.000
_cell.length_b   1.000
_cell.length_c   1.000
_cell.angle_alpha   90.00
_cell.angle_beta   90.00
_cell.angle_gamma   90.00
#
_symmetry.space_group_name_H-M   'P 1'
#
loop_
_entity.id
_entity.type
_entity.pdbx_description
1 polymer ?
#
loop_
_entity_poly.entity_id
_entity_poly.type
_entity_poly.pdbx_seq_one_letter_code
_entity_poly.pdbx_strand_id
1 'polypeptide(L)'
;MRLFKQTPEDYYNAPYAEFPAVIRGTVAVVMGILWVFSKLMWRWKVEDADLLFERQEGRGSVVICNHTSMAELLAVETALFFGGRRIRPIFKSEFAKSKIVRWAFSRVGGIPVERGTADMKCLRAAQHALQRGEDVLIFPEGTRIRSREIKPEVHGGFALI
;
A
#
# COMPACT_ATOMS: atom_id res chain seq x y z
N MET A 1 -26.31 1.45 -12.10
CA MET A 1 -25.51 1.45 -10.86
C MET A 1 -24.81 0.09 -10.75
N ARG A 2 -23.48 0.02 -11.08
CA ARG A 2 -22.71 -1.24 -11.13
C ARG A 2 -21.99 -1.48 -9.80
N LEU A 3 -22.72 -1.59 -8.70
CA LEU A 3 -22.15 -1.70 -7.35
C LEU A 3 -21.36 -3.01 -7.07
N PHE A 4 -21.50 -4.05 -7.91
CA PHE A 4 -20.96 -5.38 -7.62
C PHE A 4 -20.27 -6.08 -8.80
N LYS A 5 -20.03 -5.38 -9.93
CA LYS A 5 -19.43 -5.96 -11.14
C LYS A 5 -18.02 -5.48 -11.45
N GLN A 6 -17.36 -4.78 -10.51
CA GLN A 6 -15.99 -4.35 -10.74
C GLN A 6 -15.03 -5.49 -10.42
N THR A 7 -14.14 -5.75 -11.36
CA THR A 7 -13.06 -6.71 -11.18
C THR A 7 -11.97 -6.13 -10.26
N PRO A 8 -11.10 -6.94 -9.65
CA PRO A 8 -9.96 -6.43 -8.91
C PRO A 8 -9.08 -5.47 -9.72
N GLU A 9 -8.96 -5.72 -11.02
CA GLU A 9 -8.18 -4.91 -11.96
C GLU A 9 -8.73 -3.48 -12.10
N ASP A 10 -10.05 -3.31 -12.04
CA ASP A 10 -10.68 -1.98 -12.08
C ASP A 10 -10.23 -1.13 -10.89
N TYR A 11 -10.08 -1.74 -9.70
CA TYR A 11 -9.62 -1.04 -8.50
C TYR A 11 -8.13 -0.72 -8.51
N TYR A 12 -7.30 -1.56 -9.13
CA TYR A 12 -5.86 -1.30 -9.21
C TYR A 12 -5.56 -0.03 -10.02
N ASN A 13 -6.37 0.26 -11.03
CA ASN A 13 -6.15 1.37 -11.94
C ASN A 13 -6.96 2.62 -11.62
N ALA A 14 -8.10 2.48 -10.92
CA ALA A 14 -8.97 3.61 -10.59
C ALA A 14 -8.42 4.44 -9.41
N PRO A 15 -8.65 5.77 -9.40
CA PRO A 15 -8.42 6.58 -8.21
C PRO A 15 -9.29 6.11 -7.05
N TYR A 16 -8.77 6.14 -5.82
CA TYR A 16 -9.55 5.76 -4.64
C TYR A 16 -10.83 6.59 -4.48
N ALA A 17 -10.80 7.86 -4.90
CA ALA A 17 -11.97 8.74 -4.84
C ALA A 17 -13.15 8.24 -5.68
N GLU A 18 -12.89 7.48 -6.75
CA GLU A 18 -13.89 6.89 -7.64
C GLU A 18 -14.44 5.55 -7.15
N PHE A 19 -13.85 4.98 -6.10
CA PHE A 19 -14.37 3.73 -5.51
C PHE A 19 -15.80 3.96 -5.00
N PRO A 20 -16.70 2.97 -5.14
CA PRO A 20 -18.06 3.08 -4.60
C PRO A 20 -18.04 3.44 -3.11
N ALA A 21 -18.96 4.32 -2.68
CA ALA A 21 -19.03 4.79 -1.29
C ALA A 21 -19.08 3.64 -0.28
N VAL A 22 -19.82 2.57 -0.61
CA VAL A 22 -19.90 1.35 0.21
C VAL A 22 -18.51 0.72 0.40
N ILE A 23 -17.73 0.61 -0.67
CA ILE A 23 -16.35 0.04 -0.61
C ILE A 23 -15.46 0.94 0.24
N ARG A 24 -15.49 2.26 0.02
CA ARG A 24 -14.71 3.22 0.84
C ARG A 24 -15.09 3.13 2.33
N GLY A 25 -16.39 3.02 2.62
CA GLY A 25 -16.88 2.85 3.99
C GLY A 25 -16.41 1.52 4.60
N THR A 26 -16.49 0.42 3.85
CA THR A 26 -15.99 -0.89 4.31
C THR A 26 -14.49 -0.84 4.58
N VAL A 27 -13.70 -0.24 3.69
CA VAL A 27 -12.26 -0.06 3.90
C VAL A 27 -11.99 0.76 5.16
N ALA A 28 -12.72 1.86 5.38
CA ALA A 28 -12.56 2.68 6.57
C ALA A 28 -12.86 1.90 7.88
N VAL A 29 -13.92 1.10 7.89
CA VAL A 29 -14.26 0.25 9.04
C VAL A 29 -13.18 -0.81 9.28
N VAL A 30 -12.72 -1.49 8.23
CA VAL A 30 -11.66 -2.50 8.33
C VAL A 30 -10.35 -1.86 8.83
N MET A 31 -9.97 -0.71 8.27
CA MET A 31 -8.78 0.03 8.74
C MET A 31 -8.91 0.46 10.21
N GLY A 32 -10.11 0.86 10.65
CA GLY A 32 -10.38 1.16 12.06
C GLY A 32 -10.16 -0.04 12.97
N ILE A 33 -10.69 -1.19 12.60
CA ILE A 33 -10.50 -2.45 13.34
C ILE A 33 -9.01 -2.82 13.39
N LEU A 34 -8.33 -2.78 12.25
CA LEU A 34 -6.89 -3.08 12.15
C LEU A 34 -6.04 -2.10 12.97
N TRP A 35 -6.40 -0.82 12.98
CA TRP A 35 -5.72 0.19 13.78
C TRP A 35 -5.85 -0.09 15.28
N VAL A 36 -7.08 -0.31 15.78
CA VAL A 36 -7.32 -0.65 17.19
C VAL A 36 -6.58 -1.93 17.56
N PHE A 37 -6.71 -2.98 16.74
CA PHE A 37 -6.02 -4.24 16.96
C PHE A 37 -4.50 -4.06 17.03
N SER A 38 -3.92 -3.34 16.08
CA SER A 38 -2.47 -3.13 16.04
C SER A 38 -1.97 -2.32 17.23
N LYS A 39 -2.74 -1.32 17.70
CA LYS A 39 -2.42 -0.52 18.89
C LYS A 39 -2.45 -1.34 20.17
N LEU A 40 -3.41 -2.26 20.29
CA LEU A 40 -3.52 -3.15 21.45
C LEU A 40 -2.40 -4.19 21.49
N MET A 41 -2.05 -4.75 20.32
CA MET A 41 -1.05 -5.82 20.23
C MET A 41 0.39 -5.33 20.36
N TRP A 42 0.72 -4.19 19.77
CA TRP A 42 2.13 -3.73 19.64
C TRP A 42 2.43 -2.38 20.27
N ARG A 43 1.44 -1.64 20.79
CA ARG A 43 1.59 -0.32 21.45
C ARG A 43 2.52 0.64 20.68
N TRP A 44 2.52 0.56 19.35
CA TRP A 44 3.37 1.40 18.51
C TRP A 44 2.92 2.86 18.51
N LYS A 45 3.85 3.78 18.28
CA LYS A 45 3.59 5.21 18.07
C LYS A 45 4.32 5.68 16.81
N VAL A 46 3.84 6.78 16.23
CA VAL A 46 4.55 7.49 15.18
C VAL A 46 5.32 8.62 15.84
N GLU A 47 6.63 8.64 15.66
CA GLU A 47 7.49 9.76 16.03
C GLU A 47 7.69 10.61 14.78
N ASP A 48 7.90 11.92 14.96
CA ASP A 48 8.07 12.89 13.87
C ASP A 48 6.93 12.82 12.83
N ALA A 49 5.69 12.67 13.32
CA ALA A 49 4.51 12.52 12.49
C ALA A 49 4.35 13.64 11.46
N ASP A 50 4.79 14.85 11.81
CA ASP A 50 4.72 16.03 10.95
C ASP A 50 5.49 15.78 9.65
N LEU A 51 6.70 15.21 9.73
CA LEU A 51 7.51 14.86 8.57
C LEU A 51 6.84 13.78 7.71
N LEU A 52 6.19 12.79 8.36
CA LEU A 52 5.49 11.72 7.64
C LEU A 52 4.27 12.25 6.88
N PHE A 53 3.57 13.24 7.43
CA PHE A 53 2.33 13.78 6.85
C PHE A 53 2.54 15.01 5.99
N GLU A 54 3.73 15.62 6.01
CA GLU A 54 4.10 16.67 5.08
C GLU A 54 4.09 16.15 3.63
N ARG A 55 3.47 16.91 2.73
CA ARG A 55 3.38 16.52 1.31
C ARG A 55 3.33 17.75 0.41
N GLN A 56 3.79 17.57 -0.81
CA GLN A 56 3.57 18.56 -1.86
C GLN A 56 2.11 18.53 -2.31
N GLU A 57 1.51 19.70 -2.49
CA GLU A 57 0.15 19.78 -3.02
C GLU A 57 0.05 19.14 -4.41
N GLY A 58 -1.01 18.35 -4.60
CA GLY A 58 -1.36 17.75 -5.88
C GLY A 58 -0.49 16.57 -6.32
N ARG A 59 0.51 16.16 -5.52
CA ARG A 59 1.36 15.00 -5.83
C ARG A 59 1.38 13.99 -4.69
N GLY A 60 1.44 12.72 -5.05
CA GLY A 60 1.69 11.62 -4.11
C GLY A 60 3.19 11.49 -3.81
N SER A 61 3.50 10.73 -2.76
CA SER A 61 4.87 10.44 -2.32
C SER A 61 5.15 8.96 -2.38
N VAL A 62 6.41 8.59 -2.63
CA VAL A 62 6.88 7.23 -2.45
C VAL A 62 7.28 7.05 -0.99
N VAL A 63 6.57 6.18 -0.29
CA VAL A 63 6.86 5.81 1.10
C VAL A 63 7.69 4.54 1.09
N ILE A 64 8.91 4.63 1.56
CA ILE A 64 9.86 3.52 1.59
C ILE A 64 9.99 3.04 3.02
N CYS A 65 9.77 1.76 3.24
CA CYS A 65 9.88 1.13 4.55
C CYS A 65 10.73 -0.13 4.49
N ASN A 66 11.48 -0.41 5.57
CA ASN A 66 12.09 -1.72 5.77
C ASN A 66 10.99 -2.77 6.01
N HIS A 67 11.32 -4.02 5.69
CA HIS A 67 10.37 -5.12 5.80
C HIS A 67 10.89 -6.21 6.74
N THR A 68 10.61 -6.08 8.03
CA THR A 68 10.99 -7.10 9.03
C THR A 68 9.78 -7.93 9.47
N SER A 69 8.56 -7.36 9.41
CA SER A 69 7.34 -7.99 9.93
C SER A 69 6.10 -7.58 9.13
N MET A 70 5.04 -8.37 9.22
CA MET A 70 3.72 -7.96 8.70
C MET A 70 3.06 -6.88 9.55
N ALA A 71 3.48 -6.71 10.81
CA ALA A 71 2.97 -5.67 11.69
C ALA A 71 3.32 -4.26 11.18
N GLU A 72 4.47 -4.10 10.52
CA GLU A 72 4.88 -2.83 9.90
C GLU A 72 3.90 -2.38 8.83
N LEU A 73 3.50 -3.30 7.95
CA LEU A 73 2.51 -3.00 6.93
C LEU A 73 1.23 -2.47 7.56
N LEU A 74 0.72 -3.15 8.59
CA LEU A 74 -0.51 -2.73 9.28
C LEU A 74 -0.34 -1.37 9.97
N ALA A 75 0.80 -1.14 10.64
CA ALA A 75 1.06 0.11 11.33
C ALA A 75 1.16 1.29 10.35
N VAL A 76 1.93 1.13 9.27
CA VAL A 76 2.13 2.18 8.26
C VAL A 76 0.83 2.46 7.50
N GLU A 77 0.15 1.43 7.03
CA GLU A 77 -1.11 1.57 6.29
C GLU A 77 -2.19 2.27 7.13
N THR A 78 -2.36 1.85 8.38
CA THR A 78 -3.38 2.44 9.25
C THR A 78 -3.01 3.86 9.69
N ALA A 79 -1.73 4.13 10.00
CA ALA A 79 -1.28 5.46 10.36
C ALA A 79 -1.51 6.46 9.23
N LEU A 80 -1.09 6.13 8.00
CA LEU A 80 -1.27 6.99 6.83
C LEU A 80 -2.74 7.16 6.48
N PHE A 81 -3.54 6.08 6.56
CA PHE A 81 -4.97 6.15 6.31
C PHE A 81 -5.69 7.14 7.23
N PHE A 82 -5.42 7.08 8.54
CA PHE A 82 -6.01 8.00 9.51
C PHE A 82 -5.38 9.40 9.48
N GLY A 83 -4.14 9.54 8.98
CA GLY A 83 -3.54 10.81 8.63
C GLY A 83 -4.10 11.45 7.36
N GLY A 84 -5.17 10.89 6.78
CA GLY A 84 -5.83 11.43 5.58
C GLY A 84 -5.14 11.10 4.27
N ARG A 85 -4.08 10.29 4.30
CA ARG A 85 -3.34 9.87 3.10
C ARG A 85 -3.93 8.59 2.50
N ARG A 86 -3.87 8.47 1.18
CA ARG A 86 -4.28 7.26 0.47
C ARG A 86 -3.03 6.60 -0.09
N ILE A 87 -2.69 5.46 0.48
CA ILE A 87 -1.48 4.73 0.15
C ILE A 87 -1.82 3.45 -0.61
N ARG A 88 -1.01 3.14 -1.61
CA ARG A 88 -1.12 1.96 -2.45
C ARG A 88 0.10 1.07 -2.22
N PRO A 89 -0.04 -0.03 -1.49
CA PRO A 89 1.08 -0.95 -1.28
C PRO A 89 1.42 -1.68 -2.58
N ILE A 90 2.71 -1.73 -2.91
CA ILE A 90 3.22 -2.64 -3.93
C ILE A 90 3.35 -4.03 -3.30
N PHE A 91 2.73 -5.02 -3.92
CA PHE A 91 2.72 -6.40 -3.41
C PHE A 91 3.04 -7.42 -4.49
N LYS A 92 3.61 -8.55 -4.10
CA LYS A 92 3.99 -9.62 -5.00
C LYS A 92 2.77 -10.22 -5.72
N SER A 93 2.79 -10.26 -7.05
CA SER A 93 1.68 -10.75 -7.89
C SER A 93 1.23 -12.18 -7.55
N GLU A 94 2.14 -13.01 -7.03
CA GLU A 94 1.82 -14.36 -6.58
C GLU A 94 0.76 -14.38 -5.46
N PHE A 95 0.69 -13.35 -4.61
CA PHE A 95 -0.34 -13.26 -3.59
C PHE A 95 -1.74 -13.04 -4.20
N ALA A 96 -1.80 -12.46 -5.40
CA ALA A 96 -3.05 -12.30 -6.13
C ALA A 96 -3.66 -13.63 -6.65
N LYS A 97 -2.92 -14.75 -6.56
CA LYS A 97 -3.46 -16.10 -6.86
C LYS A 97 -4.55 -16.50 -5.85
N SER A 98 -4.45 -16.06 -4.59
CA SER A 98 -5.53 -16.21 -3.61
C SER A 98 -6.65 -15.22 -3.91
N LYS A 99 -7.87 -15.71 -4.10
CA LYS A 99 -9.06 -14.86 -4.36
C LYS A 99 -9.31 -13.86 -3.23
N ILE A 100 -9.11 -14.28 -1.98
CA ILE A 100 -9.33 -13.45 -0.79
C ILE A 100 -8.28 -12.34 -0.74
N VAL A 101 -7.00 -12.69 -0.90
CA VAL A 101 -5.90 -11.73 -0.87
C VAL A 101 -6.01 -10.72 -2.02
N ARG A 102 -6.30 -11.19 -3.24
CA ARG A 102 -6.55 -10.34 -4.39
C ARG A 102 -7.72 -9.38 -4.16
N TRP A 103 -8.81 -9.88 -3.59
CA TRP A 103 -9.95 -9.04 -3.24
C TRP A 103 -9.56 -7.96 -2.21
N ALA A 104 -8.89 -8.32 -1.13
CA ALA A 104 -8.47 -7.38 -0.09
C ALA A 104 -7.52 -6.30 -0.64
N PHE A 105 -6.42 -6.71 -1.32
CA PHE A 105 -5.46 -5.75 -1.89
C PHE A 105 -6.08 -4.84 -2.94
N SER A 106 -7.02 -5.34 -3.74
CA SER A 106 -7.70 -4.47 -4.70
C SER A 106 -8.50 -3.36 -4.02
N ARG A 107 -9.12 -3.60 -2.86
CA ARG A 107 -9.94 -2.59 -2.14
C ARG A 107 -9.11 -1.49 -1.48
N VAL A 108 -7.86 -1.78 -1.12
CA VAL A 108 -6.91 -0.73 -0.69
C VAL A 108 -6.14 -0.11 -1.86
N GLY A 109 -6.40 -0.57 -3.09
CA GLY A 109 -5.76 -0.06 -4.29
C GLY A 109 -4.31 -0.54 -4.47
N GLY A 110 -3.97 -1.70 -3.92
CA GLY A 110 -2.64 -2.29 -4.03
C GLY A 110 -2.21 -2.49 -5.48
N ILE A 111 -0.90 -2.42 -5.73
CA ILE A 111 -0.30 -2.55 -7.05
C ILE A 111 0.47 -3.87 -7.10
N PRO A 112 0.03 -4.85 -7.91
CA PRO A 112 0.76 -6.10 -8.05
C PRO A 112 2.06 -5.91 -8.83
N VAL A 113 3.15 -6.56 -8.42
CA VAL A 113 4.45 -6.54 -9.10
C VAL A 113 4.93 -7.96 -9.40
N GLU A 114 5.41 -8.18 -10.62
CA GLU A 114 6.13 -9.39 -11.01
C GLU A 114 7.62 -9.20 -10.75
N ARG A 115 8.16 -9.98 -9.81
CA ARG A 115 9.58 -9.89 -9.46
C ARG A 115 10.46 -10.55 -10.50
N GLY A 116 11.69 -10.04 -10.59
CA GLY A 116 12.69 -10.57 -11.53
C GLY A 116 12.51 -10.10 -12.97
N THR A 117 11.55 -9.22 -13.21
CA THR A 117 11.32 -8.59 -14.52
C THR A 117 11.21 -7.07 -14.36
N ALA A 118 11.47 -6.34 -15.44
CA ALA A 118 11.13 -4.91 -15.49
C ALA A 118 9.61 -4.76 -15.69
N ASP A 119 8.84 -4.86 -14.60
CA ASP A 119 7.37 -4.79 -14.66
C ASP A 119 6.89 -3.36 -14.97
N MET A 120 6.83 -3.05 -16.24
CA MET A 120 6.36 -1.75 -16.74
C MET A 120 4.91 -1.45 -16.39
N LYS A 121 4.08 -2.48 -16.12
CA LYS A 121 2.68 -2.27 -15.70
C LYS A 121 2.63 -1.74 -14.28
N CYS A 122 3.39 -2.37 -13.37
CA CYS A 122 3.55 -1.91 -12.00
C CYS A 122 4.09 -0.48 -11.96
N LEU A 123 5.16 -0.20 -12.71
CA LEU A 123 5.78 1.13 -12.78
C LEU A 123 4.77 2.21 -13.23
N ARG A 124 4.05 1.97 -14.32
CA ARG A 124 3.04 2.91 -14.81
C ARG A 124 1.89 3.11 -13.81
N ALA A 125 1.42 2.03 -13.18
CA ALA A 125 0.37 2.11 -12.18
C ALA A 125 0.81 2.96 -10.98
N ALA A 126 2.05 2.79 -10.51
CA ALA A 126 2.64 3.59 -9.44
C ALA A 126 2.76 5.07 -9.85
N GLN A 127 3.31 5.36 -11.03
CA GLN A 127 3.42 6.74 -11.55
C GLN A 127 2.05 7.42 -11.67
N HIS A 128 1.04 6.73 -12.19
CA HIS A 128 -0.32 7.27 -12.28
C HIS A 128 -0.92 7.54 -10.89
N ALA A 129 -0.65 6.68 -9.90
CA ALA A 129 -1.10 6.91 -8.54
C ALA A 129 -0.48 8.19 -7.95
N LEU A 130 0.84 8.35 -8.09
CA LEU A 130 1.56 9.55 -7.62
C LEU A 130 1.06 10.83 -8.30
N GLN A 131 0.83 10.80 -9.61
CA GLN A 131 0.29 11.93 -10.38
C GLN A 131 -1.11 12.36 -9.93
N ARG A 132 -1.89 11.44 -9.35
CA ARG A 132 -3.22 11.72 -8.79
C ARG A 132 -3.20 12.14 -7.32
N GLY A 133 -2.00 12.28 -6.72
CA GLY A 133 -1.84 12.62 -5.31
C GLY A 133 -2.05 11.45 -4.35
N GLU A 134 -2.05 10.21 -4.84
CA GLU A 134 -2.06 9.01 -4.00
C GLU A 134 -0.62 8.55 -3.73
N ASP A 135 -0.36 8.03 -2.55
CA ASP A 135 0.98 7.59 -2.16
C ASP A 135 1.21 6.14 -2.58
N VAL A 136 2.47 5.78 -2.74
CA VAL A 136 2.88 4.39 -3.05
C VAL A 136 3.79 3.88 -1.97
N LEU A 137 3.44 2.74 -1.35
CA LEU A 137 4.26 2.08 -0.32
C LEU A 137 5.11 0.98 -0.94
N ILE A 138 6.40 1.04 -0.67
CA ILE A 138 7.39 0.09 -1.19
C ILE A 138 8.25 -0.45 -0.07
N PHE A 139 8.48 -1.76 -0.12
CA PHE A 139 9.50 -2.46 0.66
C PHE A 139 10.62 -2.87 -0.29
N PRO A 140 11.71 -2.11 -0.39
CA PRO A 140 12.74 -2.31 -1.42
C PRO A 140 13.52 -3.62 -1.26
N GLU A 141 13.55 -4.20 -0.05
CA GLU A 141 14.12 -5.53 0.17
C GLU A 141 13.30 -6.64 -0.51
N GLY A 142 12.07 -6.34 -0.86
CA GLY A 142 11.17 -7.26 -1.56
C GLY A 142 10.80 -8.53 -0.78
N THR A 143 11.43 -8.78 0.36
CA THR A 143 11.15 -9.92 1.25
C THR A 143 11.39 -9.50 2.69
N ARG A 144 10.79 -10.23 3.64
CA ARG A 144 10.99 -9.95 5.06
C ARG A 144 12.39 -10.39 5.50
N ILE A 145 13.12 -9.47 6.14
CA ILE A 145 14.42 -9.77 6.75
C ILE A 145 14.16 -10.40 8.12
N ARG A 146 14.49 -11.68 8.24
CA ARG A 146 14.27 -12.45 9.48
C ARG A 146 15.50 -12.54 10.37
N SER A 147 16.67 -12.18 9.86
CA SER A 147 17.94 -12.23 10.60
C SER A 147 18.70 -10.93 10.41
N ARG A 148 19.33 -10.44 11.51
CA ARG A 148 20.22 -9.26 11.47
C ARG A 148 21.55 -9.52 10.76
N GLU A 149 21.89 -10.79 10.55
CA GLU A 149 23.15 -11.20 9.91
C GLU A 149 23.10 -11.13 8.38
N ILE A 150 21.90 -11.13 7.80
CA ILE A 150 21.72 -11.07 6.36
C ILE A 150 21.54 -9.61 5.97
N LYS A 151 22.53 -9.05 5.24
CA LYS A 151 22.35 -7.73 4.60
C LYS A 151 21.29 -7.87 3.50
N PRO A 152 20.20 -7.10 3.59
CA PRO A 152 19.17 -7.17 2.56
C PRO A 152 19.71 -6.65 1.23
N GLU A 153 19.40 -7.35 0.16
CA GLU A 153 19.59 -6.84 -1.18
C GLU A 153 18.46 -5.83 -1.47
N VAL A 154 18.82 -4.60 -1.72
CA VAL A 154 17.87 -3.53 -2.03
C VAL A 154 17.67 -3.45 -3.54
N HIS A 155 16.46 -3.73 -4.00
CA HIS A 155 16.11 -3.62 -5.41
C HIS A 155 15.87 -2.15 -5.80
N GLY A 156 16.73 -1.58 -6.63
CA GLY A 156 16.68 -0.16 -7.04
C GLY A 156 15.53 0.22 -7.98
N GLY A 157 14.65 -0.70 -8.34
CA GLY A 157 13.55 -0.45 -9.28
C GLY A 157 12.57 0.64 -8.84
N PHE A 158 12.50 0.94 -7.55
CA PHE A 158 11.67 2.05 -7.04
C PHE A 158 12.18 3.43 -7.45
N ALA A 159 13.46 3.56 -7.80
CA ALA A 159 14.03 4.83 -8.27
C ALA A 159 13.54 5.23 -9.67
N LEU A 160 12.81 4.35 -10.35
CA LEU A 160 12.18 4.60 -11.66
C LEU A 160 10.74 5.10 -11.53
N ILE A 161 10.17 5.08 -10.34
CA ILE A 161 8.82 5.56 -10.05
C ILE A 161 8.82 7.06 -9.81
#